data_fbfdb5e4ea7c32f2de894f2535a0c190
#
_entry.id   fbfdb5e4ea7c32f2de894f2535a0c190
#
_cell.length_a   1.000
_cell.length_b   1.000
_cell.length_c   1.000
_cell.angle_alpha   90.00
_cell.angle_beta   90.00
_cell.angle_gamma   90.00
#
_symmetry.space_group_name_H-M   'P 1'
#
loop_
_entity.id
_entity.type
_entity.pdbx_description
1 polymer ?
#
loop_
_entity_poly.entity_id
_entity_poly.type
_entity_poly.pdbx_seq_one_letter_code
_entity_poly.pdbx_strand_id
1 'polypeptide(L)'
;MEIVKTPNLETLNQNIKDDFYIVPNLKFDIDKLRADLNTVLKKKKFSTLGIKNFGAISLNQVPGDKSSTEGHNVRGTYWTIPDEKGKEIERDKPIDESKYTEIVSEFKGTYFEEVYNTLRKHFKLGRVRILLKEPRSTLSWHRDPEPRLHILSLIHI
;
A
#
# COMPACT_ATOMS: atom_id res chain seq x y z
N MET A 1 -5.49 -31.79 0.60
CA MET A 1 -5.41 -30.30 0.55
C MET A 1 -4.36 -29.97 -0.50
N GLU A 2 -4.78 -29.69 -1.73
CA GLU A 2 -3.86 -29.31 -2.79
C GLU A 2 -3.22 -27.95 -2.42
N ILE A 3 -1.90 -27.95 -2.30
CA ILE A 3 -1.12 -26.71 -2.22
C ILE A 3 -1.20 -26.11 -3.62
N VAL A 4 -2.12 -25.17 -3.82
CA VAL A 4 -2.13 -24.37 -5.03
C VAL A 4 -0.82 -23.59 -5.04
N LYS A 5 0.09 -23.97 -5.94
CA LYS A 5 1.33 -23.22 -6.20
C LYS A 5 0.92 -21.79 -6.55
N THR A 6 1.17 -20.86 -5.66
CA THR A 6 0.99 -19.44 -5.97
C THR A 6 1.96 -19.12 -7.11
N PRO A 7 1.47 -18.58 -8.24
CA PRO A 7 2.36 -18.21 -9.31
C PRO A 7 3.37 -17.18 -8.77
N ASN A 8 4.64 -17.35 -9.11
CA ASN A 8 5.61 -16.32 -8.79
C ASN A 8 5.30 -15.05 -9.61
N LEU A 9 5.86 -13.91 -9.21
CA LEU A 9 5.62 -12.63 -9.88
C LEU A 9 5.96 -12.66 -11.38
N GLU A 10 6.98 -13.41 -11.78
CA GLU A 10 7.35 -13.58 -13.19
C GLU A 10 6.27 -14.34 -13.96
N THR A 11 5.71 -15.39 -13.36
CA THR A 11 4.61 -16.16 -13.96
C THR A 11 3.32 -15.33 -14.04
N LEU A 12 3.05 -14.51 -13.02
CA LEU A 12 1.92 -13.56 -13.06
C LEU A 12 2.10 -12.54 -14.18
N ASN A 13 3.28 -11.92 -14.29
CA ASN A 13 3.55 -10.92 -15.32
C ASN A 13 3.48 -11.48 -16.75
N GLN A 14 3.84 -12.76 -16.96
CA GLN A 14 3.78 -13.40 -18.27
C GLN A 14 2.37 -13.80 -18.69
N ASN A 15 1.47 -14.04 -17.72
CA ASN A 15 0.11 -14.55 -17.97
C ASN A 15 -0.99 -13.50 -17.84
N ILE A 16 -0.68 -12.30 -17.37
CA ILE A 16 -1.65 -11.20 -17.31
C ILE A 16 -1.82 -10.65 -18.73
N LYS A 17 -2.92 -11.02 -19.38
CA LYS A 17 -3.34 -10.45 -20.66
C LYS A 17 -4.20 -9.20 -20.48
N ASP A 18 -4.76 -9.02 -19.29
CA ASP A 18 -5.65 -7.93 -18.94
C ASP A 18 -4.96 -6.97 -17.96
N ASP A 19 -5.44 -5.73 -17.90
CA ASP A 19 -4.92 -4.71 -16.98
C ASP A 19 -5.16 -5.06 -15.50
N PHE A 20 -6.01 -6.06 -15.23
CA PHE A 20 -6.38 -6.52 -13.90
C PHE A 20 -6.33 -8.03 -13.79
N TYR A 21 -5.87 -8.51 -12.66
CA TYR A 21 -5.90 -9.91 -12.30
C TYR A 21 -6.35 -10.07 -10.85
N ILE A 22 -7.36 -10.92 -10.64
CA ILE A 22 -7.80 -11.27 -9.29
C ILE A 22 -6.94 -12.45 -8.82
N VAL A 23 -6.18 -12.24 -7.74
CA VAL A 23 -5.39 -13.30 -7.12
C VAL A 23 -6.32 -14.28 -6.42
N PRO A 24 -6.49 -15.51 -6.95
CA PRO A 24 -7.35 -16.49 -6.32
C PRO A 24 -6.75 -16.94 -4.98
N ASN A 25 -7.58 -17.39 -4.07
CA ASN A 25 -7.17 -17.98 -2.79
C ASN A 25 -6.50 -17.05 -1.77
N LEU A 26 -6.31 -15.77 -2.07
CA LEU A 26 -5.94 -14.75 -1.09
C LEU A 26 -7.20 -13.95 -0.72
N LYS A 27 -7.87 -14.38 0.34
CA LYS A 27 -9.04 -13.69 0.89
C LYS A 27 -8.71 -13.19 2.28
N PHE A 28 -9.04 -11.94 2.55
CA PHE A 28 -8.81 -11.27 3.82
C PHE A 28 -10.12 -10.78 4.42
N ASP A 29 -10.18 -10.81 5.74
CA ASP A 29 -11.33 -10.32 6.51
C ASP A 29 -11.28 -8.79 6.59
N ILE A 30 -12.09 -8.14 5.77
CA ILE A 30 -12.13 -6.68 5.68
C ILE A 30 -12.66 -6.04 6.96
N ASP A 31 -13.54 -6.71 7.68
CA ASP A 31 -14.11 -6.16 8.92
C ASP A 31 -13.06 -6.16 10.04
N LYS A 32 -12.21 -7.18 10.12
CA LYS A 32 -11.05 -7.17 11.00
C LYS A 32 -10.06 -6.05 10.65
N LEU A 33 -9.76 -5.88 9.36
CA LEU A 33 -8.90 -4.78 8.93
C LEU A 33 -9.46 -3.41 9.33
N ARG A 34 -10.77 -3.21 9.18
CA ARG A 34 -11.45 -1.96 9.59
C ARG A 34 -11.39 -1.73 11.10
N ALA A 35 -11.67 -2.79 11.88
CA ALA A 35 -11.63 -2.70 13.33
C ALA A 35 -10.23 -2.33 13.83
N ASP A 36 -9.20 -2.98 13.31
CA ASP A 36 -7.82 -2.70 13.66
C ASP A 36 -7.36 -1.34 13.17
N LEU A 37 -7.79 -0.91 11.96
CA LEU A 37 -7.51 0.45 11.48
C LEU A 37 -8.07 1.50 12.44
N ASN A 38 -9.30 1.34 12.90
CA ASN A 38 -9.90 2.26 13.88
C ASN A 38 -9.09 2.33 15.18
N THR A 39 -8.49 1.23 15.59
CA THR A 39 -7.60 1.19 16.76
C THR A 39 -6.28 1.92 16.49
N VAL A 40 -5.68 1.69 15.33
CA VAL A 40 -4.44 2.36 14.91
C VAL A 40 -4.66 3.87 14.78
N LEU A 41 -5.80 4.31 14.22
CA LEU A 41 -6.12 5.73 14.03
C LEU A 41 -6.26 6.54 15.33
N LYS A 42 -6.38 5.89 16.49
CA LYS A 42 -6.29 6.56 17.79
C LYS A 42 -4.88 7.06 18.09
N LYS A 43 -3.86 6.46 17.49
CA LYS A 43 -2.43 6.77 17.70
C LYS A 43 -1.75 7.40 16.50
N LYS A 44 -2.25 7.15 15.29
CA LYS A 44 -1.64 7.57 14.03
C LYS A 44 -2.69 8.16 13.10
N LYS A 45 -2.36 9.21 12.37
CA LYS A 45 -3.27 9.87 11.43
C LYS A 45 -2.85 9.63 10.00
N PHE A 46 -3.80 9.70 9.08
CA PHE A 46 -3.49 9.74 7.66
C PHE A 46 -2.67 10.99 7.32
N SER A 47 -1.60 10.80 6.58
CA SER A 47 -0.84 11.91 5.98
C SER A 47 -1.58 12.38 4.74
N THR A 48 -1.99 13.63 4.71
CA THR A 48 -2.68 14.24 3.56
C THR A 48 -1.74 15.12 2.73
N LEU A 49 -0.66 15.63 3.31
CA LEU A 49 0.28 16.56 2.68
C LEU A 49 -0.42 17.72 1.94
N GLY A 50 -1.49 18.26 2.54
CA GLY A 50 -2.26 19.36 1.96
C GLY A 50 -3.19 18.98 0.80
N ILE A 51 -3.17 17.73 0.33
CA ILE A 51 -4.09 17.28 -0.72
C ILE A 51 -5.40 16.85 -0.06
N LYS A 52 -6.47 17.56 -0.40
CA LYS A 52 -7.83 17.17 0.01
C LYS A 52 -8.21 15.83 -0.61
N ASN A 53 -9.05 15.09 0.10
CA ASN A 53 -9.70 13.87 -0.38
C ASN A 53 -8.76 12.66 -0.57
N PHE A 54 -7.54 12.73 -0.08
CA PHE A 54 -6.61 11.60 -0.14
C PHE A 54 -5.67 11.58 1.07
N GLY A 55 -5.63 10.45 1.77
CA GLY A 55 -4.73 10.21 2.89
C GLY A 55 -3.96 8.91 2.73
N ALA A 56 -2.79 8.82 3.35
CA ALA A 56 -1.98 7.62 3.34
C ALA A 56 -1.35 7.35 4.71
N ILE A 57 -1.26 6.07 5.08
CA ILE A 57 -0.49 5.58 6.22
C ILE A 57 0.42 4.48 5.73
N SER A 58 1.70 4.51 6.09
CA SER A 58 2.63 3.43 5.79
C SER A 58 2.43 2.27 6.76
N LEU A 59 2.31 1.06 6.22
CA LEU A 59 2.23 -0.18 6.99
C LEU A 59 3.62 -0.73 7.32
N ASN A 60 4.58 -0.53 6.41
CA ASN A 60 5.96 -0.94 6.58
C ASN A 60 6.93 0.23 6.44
N GLN A 61 8.13 0.02 6.89
CA GLN A 61 9.20 1.02 6.95
C GLN A 61 10.56 0.44 6.60
N VAL A 62 11.50 1.33 6.36
CA VAL A 62 12.93 0.98 6.35
C VAL A 62 13.37 0.73 7.79
N PRO A 63 14.01 -0.39 8.12
CA PRO A 63 14.44 -0.68 9.49
C PRO A 63 15.28 0.44 10.08
N GLY A 64 14.88 0.90 11.27
CA GLY A 64 15.56 1.98 11.98
C GLY A 64 15.34 3.39 11.43
N ASP A 65 14.66 3.56 10.32
CA ASP A 65 14.37 4.88 9.71
C ASP A 65 12.89 5.25 9.80
N LYS A 66 12.53 5.98 10.84
CA LYS A 66 11.16 6.49 11.03
C LYS A 66 10.74 7.48 9.92
N SER A 67 11.69 8.23 9.35
CA SER A 67 11.38 9.19 8.30
C SER A 67 10.84 8.53 7.04
N SER A 68 11.14 7.24 6.83
CA SER A 68 10.61 6.46 5.70
C SER A 68 9.08 6.34 5.68
N THR A 69 8.42 6.62 6.81
CA THR A 69 6.96 6.55 6.97
C THR A 69 6.29 7.91 7.05
N GLU A 70 7.00 8.98 6.74
CA GLU A 70 6.54 10.36 6.92
C GLU A 70 6.58 11.14 5.59
N GLY A 71 5.81 12.22 5.56
CA GLY A 71 5.87 13.19 4.48
C GLY A 71 5.76 12.57 3.08
N HIS A 72 6.64 12.99 2.20
CA HIS A 72 6.67 12.52 0.81
C HIS A 72 7.11 11.06 0.65
N ASN A 73 7.67 10.43 1.70
CA ASN A 73 8.01 9.01 1.66
C ASN A 73 6.76 8.11 1.73
N VAL A 74 5.64 8.64 2.23
CA VAL A 74 4.34 7.93 2.25
C VAL A 74 3.53 8.20 1.00
N ARG A 75 3.67 9.40 0.42
CA ARG A 75 2.92 9.87 -0.74
C ARG A 75 3.75 9.79 -2.02
N GLY A 76 3.07 9.83 -3.14
CA GLY A 76 3.71 9.78 -4.45
C GLY A 76 4.22 8.40 -4.84
N THR A 77 4.79 8.31 -6.03
CA THR A 77 5.46 7.12 -6.52
C THR A 77 6.88 7.01 -5.93
N TYR A 78 7.61 5.96 -6.27
CA TYR A 78 9.00 5.83 -5.81
C TYR A 78 9.93 6.87 -6.45
N TRP A 79 9.56 7.47 -7.58
CA TRP A 79 10.37 8.40 -8.37
C TRP A 79 9.80 9.81 -8.49
N THR A 80 8.51 10.03 -8.16
CA THR A 80 7.87 11.36 -8.15
C THR A 80 7.21 11.69 -6.83
N ILE A 81 6.98 12.97 -6.60
CA ILE A 81 6.18 13.53 -5.52
C ILE A 81 5.25 14.60 -6.07
N PRO A 82 4.06 14.77 -5.51
CA PRO A 82 3.22 15.91 -5.85
C PRO A 82 3.80 17.20 -5.26
N ASP A 83 3.86 18.27 -6.05
CA ASP A 83 4.13 19.62 -5.58
C ASP A 83 2.92 20.22 -4.83
N GLU A 84 3.05 21.47 -4.40
CA GLU A 84 1.98 22.19 -3.68
C GLU A 84 0.67 22.33 -4.50
N LYS A 85 0.77 22.26 -5.82
CA LYS A 85 -0.36 22.32 -6.75
C LYS A 85 -0.88 20.94 -7.16
N GLY A 86 -0.27 19.87 -6.64
CA GLY A 86 -0.61 18.50 -6.99
C GLY A 86 0.00 18.00 -8.31
N LYS A 87 0.93 18.76 -8.92
CA LYS A 87 1.66 18.32 -10.10
C LYS A 87 2.79 17.39 -9.69
N GLU A 88 2.91 16.27 -10.37
CA GLU A 88 4.00 15.33 -10.14
C GLU A 88 5.34 15.92 -10.61
N ILE A 89 6.30 15.96 -9.71
CA ILE A 89 7.68 16.34 -9.96
C ILE A 89 8.63 15.20 -9.58
N GLU A 90 9.76 15.11 -10.24
CA GLU A 90 10.76 14.08 -9.93
C GLU A 90 11.35 14.28 -8.53
N ARG A 91 11.64 13.17 -7.86
CA ARG A 91 12.39 13.19 -6.60
C ARG A 91 13.86 13.43 -6.89
N ASP A 92 14.53 14.16 -6.03
CA ASP A 92 15.98 14.28 -6.07
C ASP A 92 16.67 12.91 -5.99
N LYS A 93 16.06 11.99 -5.25
CA LYS A 93 16.51 10.59 -5.12
C LYS A 93 15.32 9.66 -5.09
N PRO A 94 15.23 8.71 -6.01
CA PRO A 94 14.19 7.67 -5.99
C PRO A 94 14.20 6.86 -4.69
N ILE A 95 13.02 6.44 -4.25
CA ILE A 95 12.88 5.57 -3.09
C ILE A 95 13.25 4.14 -3.50
N ASP A 96 14.16 3.53 -2.77
CA ASP A 96 14.43 2.11 -2.87
C ASP A 96 13.38 1.34 -2.05
N GLU A 97 12.30 0.93 -2.72
CA GLU A 97 11.20 0.23 -2.06
C GLU A 97 11.59 -1.14 -1.51
N SER A 98 12.68 -1.73 -1.99
CA SER A 98 13.16 -3.03 -1.49
C SER A 98 13.64 -2.99 -0.04
N LYS A 99 13.93 -1.80 0.47
CA LYS A 99 14.35 -1.57 1.85
C LYS A 99 13.22 -1.55 2.88
N TYR A 100 11.96 -1.49 2.42
CA TYR A 100 10.79 -1.44 3.30
C TYR A 100 10.43 -2.84 3.82
N THR A 101 11.22 -3.36 4.72
CA THR A 101 11.15 -4.75 5.18
C THR A 101 10.58 -4.95 6.59
N GLU A 102 10.41 -3.88 7.35
CA GLU A 102 9.91 -3.92 8.73
C GLU A 102 8.48 -3.38 8.82
N ILE A 103 7.62 -4.08 9.57
CA ILE A 103 6.28 -3.56 9.88
C ILE A 103 6.38 -2.41 10.89
N VAL A 104 5.60 -1.36 10.68
CA VAL A 104 5.49 -0.22 11.59
C VAL A 104 4.92 -0.67 12.92
N SER A 105 5.46 -0.18 14.04
CA SER A 105 5.15 -0.65 15.40
C SER A 105 3.68 -0.62 15.75
N GLU A 106 2.93 0.37 15.26
CA GLU A 106 1.50 0.55 15.53
C GLU A 106 0.62 -0.55 14.92
N PHE A 107 1.16 -1.29 13.95
CA PHE A 107 0.46 -2.41 13.30
C PHE A 107 0.86 -3.78 13.85
N LYS A 108 1.87 -3.85 14.73
CA LYS A 108 2.26 -5.11 15.39
C LYS A 108 1.13 -5.63 16.27
N GLY A 109 0.84 -6.92 16.21
CA GLY A 109 -0.25 -7.56 16.96
C GLY A 109 -1.64 -7.31 16.39
N THR A 110 -1.76 -6.67 15.21
CA THR A 110 -3.04 -6.45 14.52
C THR A 110 -3.22 -7.44 13.36
N TYR A 111 -4.42 -7.54 12.84
CA TYR A 111 -4.69 -8.34 11.64
C TYR A 111 -3.93 -7.83 10.39
N PHE A 112 -3.55 -6.55 10.36
CA PHE A 112 -2.65 -6.05 9.33
C PHE A 112 -1.30 -6.76 9.30
N GLU A 113 -0.75 -7.12 10.47
CA GLU A 113 0.50 -7.88 10.55
C GLU A 113 0.34 -9.29 9.97
N GLU A 114 -0.79 -9.97 10.26
CA GLU A 114 -1.09 -11.28 9.69
C GLU A 114 -1.20 -11.21 8.16
N VAL A 115 -1.92 -10.21 7.63
CA VAL A 115 -2.07 -9.96 6.20
C VAL A 115 -0.71 -9.68 5.57
N TYR A 116 0.08 -8.78 6.15
CA TYR A 116 1.42 -8.44 5.69
C TYR A 116 2.34 -9.67 5.61
N ASN A 117 2.37 -10.47 6.68
CA ASN A 117 3.16 -11.68 6.73
C ASN A 117 2.68 -12.75 5.73
N THR A 118 1.39 -12.84 5.48
CA THR A 118 0.82 -13.72 4.45
C THR A 118 1.27 -13.28 3.06
N LEU A 119 1.15 -11.99 2.75
CA LEU A 119 1.54 -11.45 1.44
C LEU A 119 3.04 -11.64 1.17
N ARG A 120 3.90 -11.45 2.17
CA ARG A 120 5.36 -11.64 2.05
C ARG A 120 5.77 -13.06 1.67
N LYS A 121 4.95 -14.06 1.96
CA LYS A 121 5.21 -15.47 1.55
C LYS A 121 5.02 -15.66 0.05
N HIS A 122 4.24 -14.81 -0.59
CA HIS A 122 3.84 -14.94 -1.98
C HIS A 122 4.44 -13.88 -2.89
N PHE A 123 4.74 -12.70 -2.35
CA PHE A 123 5.20 -11.55 -3.13
C PHE A 123 6.43 -10.90 -2.51
N LYS A 124 7.29 -10.37 -3.36
CA LYS A 124 8.32 -9.44 -2.93
C LYS A 124 7.66 -8.06 -2.77
N LEU A 125 7.40 -7.66 -1.55
CA LEU A 125 6.72 -6.41 -1.25
C LEU A 125 7.70 -5.23 -1.24
N GLY A 126 7.27 -4.11 -1.80
CA GLY A 126 7.87 -2.79 -1.60
C GLY A 126 7.16 -2.03 -0.48
N ARG A 127 6.89 -0.73 -0.71
CA ARG A 127 6.09 0.08 0.24
C ARG A 127 4.66 -0.42 0.29
N VAL A 128 4.21 -0.79 1.49
CA VAL A 128 2.82 -1.18 1.75
C VAL A 128 2.12 -0.03 2.47
N ARG A 129 1.01 0.43 1.92
CA ARG A 129 0.31 1.62 2.41
C ARG A 129 -1.19 1.35 2.53
N ILE A 130 -1.79 1.98 3.52
CA ILE A 130 -3.24 2.11 3.62
C ILE A 130 -3.60 3.46 3.03
N LEU A 131 -4.43 3.46 2.01
CA LEU A 131 -4.85 4.67 1.32
C LEU A 131 -6.31 4.96 1.66
N LEU A 132 -6.55 6.18 2.12
CA LEU A 132 -7.89 6.71 2.31
C LEU A 132 -8.24 7.59 1.11
N LYS A 133 -9.37 7.31 0.50
CA LYS A 133 -9.92 8.11 -0.57
C LYS A 133 -11.32 8.55 -0.20
N GLU A 134 -11.55 9.85 -0.25
CA GLU A 134 -12.86 10.41 0.07
C GLU A 134 -13.89 10.04 -1.01
N PRO A 135 -15.16 9.89 -0.61
CA PRO A 135 -16.25 9.65 -1.55
C PRO A 135 -16.30 10.70 -2.66
N ARG A 136 -16.73 10.28 -3.85
CA ARG A 136 -16.87 11.14 -5.03
C ARG A 136 -15.57 11.86 -5.45
N SER A 137 -14.41 11.30 -5.09
CA SER A 137 -13.11 11.79 -5.54
C SER A 137 -12.47 10.79 -6.50
N THR A 138 -11.71 11.28 -7.48
CA THR A 138 -10.93 10.44 -8.39
C THR A 138 -9.48 10.89 -8.37
N LEU A 139 -8.57 9.96 -8.61
CA LEU A 139 -7.22 10.30 -9.02
C LEU A 139 -7.25 10.65 -10.51
N SER A 140 -6.29 11.45 -10.96
CA SER A 140 -6.11 11.68 -12.40
C SER A 140 -5.84 10.35 -13.12
N TRP A 141 -6.14 10.30 -14.40
CA TRP A 141 -5.74 9.19 -15.25
C TRP A 141 -4.22 9.07 -15.23
N HIS A 142 -3.72 7.91 -14.84
CA HIS A 142 -2.30 7.61 -14.79
C HIS A 142 -2.08 6.12 -14.98
N ARG A 143 -0.86 5.77 -15.33
CA ARG A 143 -0.38 4.39 -15.36
C ARG A 143 0.68 4.24 -14.26
N ASP A 144 0.54 3.21 -13.46
CA ASP A 144 1.58 2.84 -12.51
C ASP A 144 2.73 2.13 -13.26
N PRO A 145 3.98 2.50 -13.00
CA PRO A 145 5.12 1.88 -13.68
C PRO A 145 5.41 0.46 -13.18
N GLU A 146 4.93 0.14 -11.97
CA GLU A 146 5.11 -1.17 -11.33
C GLU A 146 3.77 -1.87 -11.10
N PRO A 147 3.76 -3.21 -11.05
CA PRO A 147 2.59 -3.97 -10.62
C PRO A 147 2.17 -3.58 -9.21
N ARG A 148 0.88 -3.43 -8.99
CA ARG A 148 0.31 -3.10 -7.67
C ARG A 148 -0.67 -4.16 -7.21
N LEU A 149 -0.51 -4.56 -5.96
CA LEU A 149 -1.46 -5.43 -5.28
C LEU A 149 -2.42 -4.58 -4.45
N HIS A 150 -3.72 -4.72 -4.71
CA HIS A 150 -4.77 -4.00 -4.00
C HIS A 150 -5.62 -4.93 -3.16
N ILE A 151 -5.82 -4.56 -1.89
CA ILE A 151 -6.87 -5.11 -1.04
C ILE A 151 -7.91 -4.00 -0.92
N LEU A 152 -9.04 -4.18 -1.58
CA LEU A 152 -10.08 -3.16 -1.66
C LEU A 152 -11.06 -3.32 -0.51
N SER A 153 -11.29 -2.22 0.22
CA SER A 153 -12.36 -2.09 1.19
C SER A 153 -13.31 -1.01 0.71
N LEU A 154 -14.44 -1.42 0.18
CA LEU A 154 -15.51 -0.49 -0.17
C LEU A 154 -16.29 -0.17 1.10
N ILE A 155 -16.23 1.08 1.55
CA ILE A 155 -17.19 1.61 2.51
C ILE A 155 -18.39 2.03 1.68
N HIS A 156 -19.56 1.54 2.07
CA HIS A 156 -20.79 1.89 1.38
C HIS A 156 -20.94 3.40 1.24
N ILE A 157 -21.17 3.78 0.02
CA ILE A 157 -21.63 5.09 -0.35
C ILE A 157 -23.13 5.15 -0.05
#